data_ed9ef8384de2a541f0fd1815aa149618
#
_entry.id   ed9ef8384de2a541f0fd1815aa149618
#
_cell.length_a   1.000
_cell.length_b   1.000
_cell.length_c   1.000
_cell.angle_alpha   90.00
_cell.angle_beta   90.00
_cell.angle_gamma   90.00
#
_symmetry.space_group_name_H-M   'P 1'
#
loop_
_entity.id
_entity.type
_entity.pdbx_description
1 polymer ?
#
loop_
_entity_poly.entity_id
_entity_poly.type
_entity_poly.pdbx_seq_one_letter_code
_entity_poly.pdbx_strand_id
1 'polypeptide(L)'
;MEKEGYVSLWIGNSKSDEELLEYVELVYTDDGDWLPSQFLQDFNIDIDDFDEDCIERVCREKEANLISELISGCSYGDIIIPKYEKLVDGVSAVKFNAGILLYNFQYDGKIDSVNNKDYEFKFIGSVEYIK
;
A
#
# COMPACT_ATOMS: atom_id res chain seq x y z
N MET A 1 -6.38 -11.36 8.17
CA MET A 1 -5.89 -10.01 8.04
C MET A 1 -6.94 -8.98 7.70
N GLU A 2 -8.08 -9.40 7.19
CA GLU A 2 -9.21 -8.46 7.09
C GLU A 2 -9.57 -7.98 8.49
N LYS A 3 -9.64 -6.66 8.66
CA LYS A 3 -9.99 -6.07 9.95
C LYS A 3 -10.63 -4.72 9.73
N GLU A 4 -11.92 -4.64 9.99
CA GLU A 4 -12.70 -3.43 9.81
C GLU A 4 -12.12 -2.27 10.64
N GLY A 5 -12.06 -1.09 10.02
CA GLY A 5 -11.57 0.11 10.69
C GLY A 5 -10.08 0.34 10.65
N TYR A 6 -9.32 -0.59 10.09
CA TYR A 6 -7.87 -0.47 9.97
C TYR A 6 -7.46 -0.24 8.52
N VAL A 7 -6.34 0.46 8.33
CA VAL A 7 -5.72 0.63 7.03
C VAL A 7 -4.24 0.28 7.14
N SER A 8 -3.73 -0.44 6.15
CA SER A 8 -2.32 -0.79 6.07
C SER A 8 -1.68 0.01 4.94
N LEU A 9 -0.45 0.49 5.15
CA LEU A 9 0.26 1.32 4.18
C LEU A 9 1.59 0.70 3.80
N TRP A 10 1.84 0.63 2.50
CA TRP A 10 3.13 0.30 1.92
C TRP A 10 3.59 1.49 1.10
N ILE A 11 4.87 1.84 1.19
CA ILE A 11 5.45 2.91 0.37
C ILE A 11 6.62 2.37 -0.43
N GLY A 12 6.86 2.96 -1.59
CA GLY A 12 7.92 2.48 -2.46
C GLY A 12 8.08 3.32 -3.71
N ASN A 13 8.66 2.72 -4.72
CA ASN A 13 8.94 3.38 -5.99
C ASN A 13 8.32 2.61 -7.13
N SER A 14 7.70 3.35 -8.06
CA SER A 14 7.16 2.81 -9.30
C SER A 14 7.50 3.77 -10.43
N LYS A 15 7.74 3.23 -11.62
CA LYS A 15 8.08 4.04 -12.78
C LYS A 15 6.87 4.83 -13.28
N SER A 16 5.67 4.31 -13.11
CA SER A 16 4.45 4.96 -13.57
C SER A 16 3.24 4.45 -12.79
N ASP A 17 2.14 5.19 -12.88
CA ASP A 17 0.88 4.76 -12.28
C ASP A 17 0.36 3.48 -12.93
N GLU A 18 0.61 3.31 -14.24
CA GLU A 18 0.22 2.07 -14.94
C GLU A 18 0.95 0.86 -14.39
N GLU A 19 2.25 0.97 -14.14
CA GLU A 19 3.02 -0.14 -13.55
C GLU A 19 2.57 -0.42 -12.13
N LEU A 20 2.25 0.61 -11.37
CA LEU A 20 1.73 0.44 -10.02
C LEU A 20 0.38 -0.29 -10.03
N LEU A 21 -0.49 0.09 -10.97
CA LEU A 21 -1.77 -0.60 -11.13
C LEU A 21 -1.56 -2.08 -11.44
N GLU A 22 -0.66 -2.39 -12.37
CA GLU A 22 -0.35 -3.78 -12.71
C GLU A 22 0.17 -4.55 -11.50
N TYR A 23 0.93 -3.89 -10.65
CA TYR A 23 1.48 -4.52 -9.46
C TYR A 23 0.40 -4.94 -8.46
N VAL A 24 -0.65 -4.15 -8.32
CA VAL A 24 -1.70 -4.39 -7.32
C VAL A 24 -2.95 -5.04 -7.90
N GLU A 25 -3.08 -5.11 -9.22
CA GLU A 25 -4.27 -5.62 -9.88
C GLU A 25 -4.31 -7.15 -9.86
N LEU A 26 -5.48 -7.69 -9.53
CA LEU A 26 -5.69 -9.13 -9.60
C LEU A 26 -5.72 -9.58 -11.06
N VAL A 27 -5.18 -10.78 -11.31
CA VAL A 27 -5.19 -11.36 -12.64
C VAL A 27 -6.44 -12.23 -12.78
N TYR A 28 -7.18 -12.02 -13.87
CA TYR A 28 -8.39 -12.79 -14.15
C TYR A 28 -8.08 -13.80 -15.25
N THR A 29 -8.33 -15.09 -14.97
CA THR A 29 -8.04 -16.15 -15.93
C THR A 29 -9.21 -16.37 -16.89
N ASP A 30 -8.93 -17.06 -18.00
CA ASP A 30 -9.96 -17.41 -18.98
C ASP A 30 -11.05 -18.32 -18.39
N ASP A 31 -10.70 -19.07 -17.35
CA ASP A 31 -11.64 -19.97 -16.65
C ASP A 31 -12.52 -19.23 -15.63
N GLY A 32 -12.33 -17.93 -15.48
CA GLY A 32 -13.11 -17.12 -14.56
C GLY A 32 -12.57 -17.07 -13.15
N ASP A 33 -11.37 -17.56 -12.92
CA ASP A 33 -10.73 -17.51 -11.60
C ASP A 33 -9.88 -16.26 -11.43
N TRP A 34 -9.77 -15.79 -10.20
CA TRP A 34 -8.89 -14.68 -9.85
C TRP A 34 -7.58 -15.22 -9.30
N LEU A 35 -6.48 -14.67 -9.79
CA LEU A 35 -5.15 -14.98 -9.27
C LEU A 35 -4.62 -13.78 -8.49
N PRO A 36 -3.80 -14.02 -7.44
CA PRO A 36 -3.26 -12.91 -6.66
C PRO A 36 -2.34 -12.03 -7.49
N SER A 37 -2.39 -10.72 -7.21
CA SER A 37 -1.48 -9.76 -7.81
C SER A 37 -0.05 -10.03 -7.38
N GLN A 38 0.91 -9.42 -8.06
CA GLN A 38 2.31 -9.50 -7.65
C GLN A 38 2.50 -8.94 -6.23
N PHE A 39 1.78 -7.86 -5.90
CA PHE A 39 1.80 -7.29 -4.56
C PHE A 39 1.38 -8.31 -3.49
N LEU A 40 0.28 -9.01 -3.72
CA LEU A 40 -0.19 -10.03 -2.77
C LEU A 40 0.82 -11.16 -2.62
N GLN A 41 1.43 -11.58 -3.72
CA GLN A 41 2.45 -12.64 -3.68
C GLN A 41 3.70 -12.18 -2.93
N ASP A 42 4.16 -10.97 -3.21
CA ASP A 42 5.37 -10.41 -2.60
C ASP A 42 5.24 -10.28 -1.08
N PHE A 43 4.08 -9.88 -0.61
CA PHE A 43 3.84 -9.69 0.83
C PHE A 43 3.10 -10.86 1.47
N ASN A 44 2.91 -11.94 0.71
CA ASN A 44 2.29 -13.17 1.21
C ASN A 44 0.91 -12.93 1.83
N ILE A 45 0.09 -12.17 1.09
CA ILE A 45 -1.28 -11.87 1.49
C ILE A 45 -2.22 -12.81 0.74
N ASP A 46 -3.11 -13.49 1.48
CA ASP A 46 -4.09 -14.39 0.88
C ASP A 46 -5.15 -13.57 0.12
N ILE A 47 -5.42 -13.97 -1.12
CA ILE A 47 -6.40 -13.29 -1.96
C ILE A 47 -7.80 -13.28 -1.33
N ASP A 48 -8.11 -14.27 -0.49
CA ASP A 48 -9.41 -14.34 0.19
C ASP A 48 -9.48 -13.46 1.44
N ASP A 49 -8.34 -12.92 1.89
CA ASP A 49 -8.26 -12.12 3.11
C ASP A 49 -8.41 -10.62 2.88
N PHE A 50 -8.57 -10.18 1.65
CA PHE A 50 -8.69 -8.75 1.39
C PHE A 50 -9.80 -8.45 0.39
N ASP A 51 -10.23 -7.19 0.37
CA ASP A 51 -11.24 -6.70 -0.55
C ASP A 51 -10.58 -5.78 -1.57
N GLU A 52 -10.61 -6.17 -2.84
CA GLU A 52 -9.99 -5.37 -3.91
C GLU A 52 -10.61 -3.98 -4.07
N ASP A 53 -11.87 -3.83 -3.64
CA ASP A 53 -12.54 -2.53 -3.68
C ASP A 53 -12.03 -1.57 -2.62
N CYS A 54 -11.26 -2.08 -1.66
CA CYS A 54 -10.72 -1.29 -0.56
C CYS A 54 -9.26 -0.89 -0.77
N ILE A 55 -8.69 -1.18 -1.93
CA ILE A 55 -7.30 -0.80 -2.21
C ILE A 55 -7.25 0.58 -2.86
N GLU A 56 -6.31 1.39 -2.40
CA GLU A 56 -6.04 2.71 -2.94
C GLU A 56 -4.57 2.81 -3.29
N ARG A 57 -4.24 3.42 -4.42
CA ARG A 57 -2.85 3.58 -4.82
C ARG A 57 -2.55 5.03 -5.14
N VAL A 58 -1.30 5.40 -4.92
CA VAL A 58 -0.79 6.74 -5.21
C VAL A 58 0.52 6.61 -5.95
N CYS A 59 0.65 7.35 -7.04
CA CYS A 59 1.92 7.45 -7.76
C CYS A 59 2.18 8.91 -8.12
N ARG A 60 3.30 9.45 -7.64
CA ARG A 60 3.67 10.84 -7.87
C ARG A 60 4.76 10.91 -8.92
N GLU A 61 4.79 12.00 -9.67
CA GLU A 61 5.85 12.23 -10.66
C GLU A 61 7.19 12.45 -10.00
N LYS A 62 7.18 13.06 -8.82
CA LYS A 62 8.39 13.34 -8.06
C LYS A 62 8.38 12.58 -6.75
N GLU A 63 9.57 12.16 -6.32
CA GLU A 63 9.71 11.48 -5.05
C GLU A 63 9.39 12.44 -3.89
N ALA A 64 8.68 11.92 -2.90
CA ALA A 64 8.33 12.66 -1.71
C ALA A 64 9.24 12.24 -0.55
N ASN A 65 9.56 13.19 0.33
CA ASN A 65 10.34 12.93 1.54
C ASN A 65 9.45 12.67 2.75
N LEU A 66 8.21 13.14 2.69
CA LEU A 66 7.26 13.04 3.81
C LEU A 66 6.07 12.20 3.40
N ILE A 67 5.58 11.41 4.34
CA ILE A 67 4.38 10.61 4.11
C ILE A 67 3.20 11.53 3.79
N SER A 68 3.09 12.67 4.48
CA SER A 68 2.02 13.63 4.22
C SER A 68 2.01 14.13 2.78
N GLU A 69 3.17 14.24 2.15
CA GLU A 69 3.25 14.62 0.74
C GLU A 69 2.86 13.46 -0.17
N LEU A 70 3.33 12.25 0.18
CA LEU A 70 3.12 11.07 -0.65
C LEU A 70 1.64 10.70 -0.74
N ILE A 71 0.97 10.60 0.40
CA ILE A 71 -0.41 10.13 0.46
C ILE A 71 -1.43 11.26 0.64
N SER A 72 -1.03 12.49 0.34
CA SER A 72 -1.94 13.64 0.35
C SER A 72 -3.12 13.38 -0.58
N GLY A 73 -4.34 13.61 -0.08
CA GLY A 73 -5.56 13.39 -0.85
C GLY A 73 -6.13 11.98 -0.76
N CYS A 74 -5.49 11.07 -0.01
CA CYS A 74 -6.04 9.74 0.18
C CYS A 74 -7.29 9.76 1.05
N SER A 75 -8.09 8.69 0.97
CA SER A 75 -9.29 8.56 1.80
C SER A 75 -8.92 8.55 3.27
N TYR A 76 -9.66 9.31 4.07
CA TYR A 76 -9.41 9.47 5.51
C TYR A 76 -8.02 10.04 5.84
N GLY A 77 -7.42 10.78 4.88
CA GLY A 77 -6.08 11.33 5.06
C GLY A 77 -5.93 12.21 6.29
N ASP A 78 -6.93 13.01 6.62
CA ASP A 78 -6.91 13.88 7.80
C ASP A 78 -6.81 13.09 9.11
N ILE A 79 -7.20 11.83 9.11
CA ILE A 79 -7.10 10.94 10.27
C ILE A 79 -5.81 10.14 10.25
N ILE A 80 -5.48 9.53 9.10
CA ILE A 80 -4.37 8.57 9.04
C ILE A 80 -3.00 9.21 8.84
N ILE A 81 -2.92 10.33 8.13
CA ILE A 81 -1.62 10.97 7.88
C ILE A 81 -0.90 11.31 9.18
N PRO A 82 -1.54 11.98 10.16
CA PRO A 82 -0.85 12.24 11.43
C PRO A 82 -0.40 10.99 12.16
N LYS A 83 -1.18 9.91 12.06
CA LYS A 83 -0.83 8.64 12.70
C LYS A 83 0.40 8.02 12.06
N TYR A 84 0.47 8.04 10.73
CA TYR A 84 1.64 7.50 10.02
C TYR A 84 2.87 8.37 10.22
N GLU A 85 2.70 9.68 10.31
CA GLU A 85 3.83 10.57 10.60
C GLU A 85 4.47 10.25 11.95
N LYS A 86 3.67 9.88 12.94
CA LYS A 86 4.19 9.46 14.24
C LYS A 86 4.99 8.16 14.15
N LEU A 87 4.55 7.22 13.29
CA LEU A 87 5.22 5.95 13.13
C LEU A 87 6.62 6.10 12.53
N VAL A 88 6.81 7.07 11.65
CA VAL A 88 8.08 7.28 10.94
C VAL A 88 8.74 8.60 11.33
N ASP A 89 8.31 9.22 12.42
CA ASP A 89 8.80 10.52 12.89
C ASP A 89 8.65 11.62 11.84
N GLY A 90 7.66 11.49 10.97
CA GLY A 90 7.31 12.48 9.97
C GLY A 90 8.20 12.51 8.73
N VAL A 91 9.37 11.90 8.79
CA VAL A 91 10.35 11.96 7.70
C VAL A 91 10.80 10.56 7.32
N SER A 92 10.76 10.25 6.03
CA SER A 92 11.35 9.03 5.51
C SER A 92 12.80 9.27 5.16
N ALA A 93 13.68 8.36 5.54
CA ALA A 93 15.10 8.44 5.19
C ALA A 93 15.33 8.17 3.71
N VAL A 94 14.35 7.63 3.01
CA VAL A 94 14.43 7.27 1.59
C VAL A 94 13.29 7.97 0.87
N LYS A 95 13.58 8.46 -0.33
CA LYS A 95 12.56 9.12 -1.15
C LYS A 95 11.69 8.09 -1.85
N PHE A 96 10.38 8.30 -1.80
CA PHE A 96 9.40 7.40 -2.41
C PHE A 96 8.42 8.19 -3.27
N ASN A 97 7.96 7.57 -4.37
CA ASN A 97 6.97 8.19 -5.24
C ASN A 97 5.66 7.43 -5.29
N ALA A 98 5.57 6.28 -4.64
CA ALA A 98 4.40 5.41 -4.72
C ALA A 98 3.94 4.96 -3.34
N GLY A 99 2.62 4.78 -3.23
CA GLY A 99 2.03 4.28 -1.99
C GLY A 99 0.85 3.36 -2.30
N ILE A 100 0.66 2.36 -1.45
CA ILE A 100 -0.47 1.43 -1.51
C ILE A 100 -1.16 1.45 -0.16
N LEU A 101 -2.46 1.75 -0.17
CA LEU A 101 -3.30 1.76 1.03
C LEU A 101 -4.35 0.69 0.89
N LEU A 102 -4.45 -0.18 1.88
CA LEU A 102 -5.44 -1.25 1.89
C LEU A 102 -6.31 -1.07 3.12
N TYR A 103 -7.55 -0.66 2.90
CA TYR A 103 -8.51 -0.36 3.96
C TYR A 103 -9.22 -1.63 4.44
N ASN A 104 -9.65 -1.61 5.69
CA ASN A 104 -10.28 -2.76 6.37
C ASN A 104 -9.35 -3.96 6.40
N PHE A 105 -8.06 -3.70 6.61
CA PHE A 105 -7.04 -4.71 6.56
C PHE A 105 -5.91 -4.36 7.54
N GLN A 106 -5.48 -5.33 8.32
CA GLN A 106 -4.33 -5.16 9.21
C GLN A 106 -3.29 -6.21 8.82
N TYR A 107 -2.20 -5.76 8.19
CA TYR A 107 -1.13 -6.66 7.80
C TYR A 107 -0.32 -7.07 9.03
N ASP A 108 0.06 -8.35 9.09
CA ASP A 108 0.81 -8.90 10.23
C ASP A 108 2.28 -8.52 10.26
N GLY A 109 2.77 -7.83 9.22
CA GLY A 109 4.16 -7.41 9.17
C GLY A 109 5.16 -8.51 8.88
N LYS A 110 4.68 -9.65 8.42
CA LYS A 110 5.51 -10.83 8.19
C LYS A 110 6.64 -10.57 7.19
N ILE A 111 6.36 -9.75 6.17
CA ILE A 111 7.36 -9.32 5.20
C ILE A 111 7.44 -7.81 5.26
N ASP A 112 8.59 -7.29 5.72
CA ASP A 112 8.78 -5.85 5.92
C ASP A 112 8.99 -5.09 4.63
N SER A 113 9.70 -5.68 3.69
CA SER A 113 10.02 -5.01 2.45
C SER A 113 10.30 -6.00 1.35
N VAL A 114 10.07 -5.54 0.12
CA VAL A 114 10.34 -6.30 -1.09
C VAL A 114 11.11 -5.39 -2.03
N ASN A 115 12.20 -5.90 -2.57
CA ASN A 115 12.98 -5.20 -3.57
C ASN A 115 13.27 -6.19 -4.70
N ASN A 116 12.59 -5.99 -5.81
CA ASN A 116 12.83 -6.78 -7.01
C ASN A 116 13.21 -5.85 -8.17
N LYS A 117 13.40 -6.41 -9.34
CA LYS A 117 13.89 -5.67 -10.50
C LYS A 117 13.04 -4.44 -10.85
N ASP A 118 11.73 -4.56 -10.70
CA ASP A 118 10.80 -3.53 -11.16
C ASP A 118 10.15 -2.74 -10.03
N TYR A 119 10.13 -3.29 -8.81
CA TYR A 119 9.39 -2.71 -7.69
C TYR A 119 10.19 -2.74 -6.41
N GLU A 120 10.06 -1.68 -5.63
CA GLU A 120 10.61 -1.61 -4.29
C GLU A 120 9.51 -1.06 -3.39
N PHE A 121 9.08 -1.86 -2.40
CA PHE A 121 8.03 -1.46 -1.47
C PHE A 121 8.38 -1.88 -0.05
N LYS A 122 7.98 -1.04 0.88
CA LYS A 122 8.21 -1.27 2.31
C LYS A 122 6.89 -1.10 3.05
N PHE A 123 6.58 -2.06 3.93
CA PHE A 123 5.41 -1.96 4.81
C PHE A 123 5.71 -0.96 5.92
N ILE A 124 4.83 0.00 6.10
CA ILE A 124 5.00 1.06 7.10
C ILE A 124 4.26 0.73 8.39
N GLY A 125 3.05 0.22 8.28
CA GLY A 125 2.26 -0.11 9.46
C GLY A 125 0.77 -0.07 9.19
N SER A 126 0.01 -0.47 10.19
CA SER A 126 -1.45 -0.42 10.15
C SER A 126 -1.94 0.53 11.23
N VAL A 127 -2.91 1.37 10.91
CA VAL A 127 -3.51 2.30 11.86
C VAL A 127 -5.03 2.27 11.71
N GLU A 128 -5.74 2.72 12.74
CA GLU A 128 -7.19 2.86 12.65
C GLU A 128 -7.52 4.12 11.85
N TYR A 129 -8.45 4.03 10.91
CA TYR A 129 -8.90 5.20 10.15
C TYR A 129 -10.27 5.70 10.60
N ILE A 130 -10.87 5.04 11.59
CA ILE A 130 -12.14 5.45 12.20
C ILE A 130 -11.81 6.12 13.54
N LYS A 131 -12.45 7.25 13.79
CA LYS A 131 -12.29 7.93 15.08
C LYS A 131 -13.08 7.24 16.17
#